data_e70f68d55ab3c88a6dc6db51b0c6e030
#
_entry.id   e70f68d55ab3c88a6dc6db51b0c6e030
#
_cell.length_a   1.000
_cell.length_b   1.000
_cell.length_c   1.000
_cell.angle_alpha   90.00
_cell.angle_beta   90.00
_cell.angle_gamma   90.00
#
_symmetry.space_group_name_H-M   'P 1'
#
loop_
_entity.id
_entity.type
_entity.pdbx_description
1 polymer ?
#
loop_
_entity_poly.entity_id
_entity_poly.type
_entity_poly.pdbx_seq_one_letter_code
_entity_poly.pdbx_strand_id
1 'polypeptide(L)'
;LSLRRQRQMCIRDSAEAENLNRGKLRSTFDLQLKQSGTYRVAVVNDGVFARWKEDGKNKRYFGKVEGMAQAVPANAQELEVSQSLGRIETFVTAGKPTTVKPVGRGLELAPVTHPNDLFTGEEATFQMLVDGKPAAELEVNVVPGGSRYRDKVGEIKLKTDKDGKFSVKWAQPGLYWIEAGMEDAKVTVPQAKKRRLSYAGTVEVLQP
;
A
#
# COMPACT_ATOMS: atom_id res chain seq x y z
N LEU A 1 11.53 -23.38 -8.10
CA LEU A 1 10.93 -22.83 -6.87
C LEU A 1 9.97 -21.71 -7.24
N SER A 2 8.70 -22.07 -7.44
CA SER A 2 7.63 -21.17 -7.86
C SER A 2 7.08 -20.45 -6.64
N LEU A 3 7.56 -19.25 -6.35
CA LEU A 3 6.90 -18.32 -5.44
C LEU A 3 5.67 -17.74 -6.14
N ARG A 4 4.56 -18.47 -6.13
CA ARG A 4 3.26 -17.92 -6.51
C ARG A 4 2.78 -16.98 -5.40
N ARG A 5 3.25 -15.72 -5.43
CA ARG A 5 2.62 -14.63 -4.68
C ARG A 5 1.26 -14.39 -5.31
N GLN A 6 0.21 -14.91 -4.70
CA GLN A 6 -1.14 -14.46 -5.02
C GLN A 6 -1.32 -13.05 -4.45
N ARG A 7 -1.09 -12.05 -5.29
CA ARG A 7 -1.51 -10.67 -5.03
C ARG A 7 -3.00 -10.61 -5.36
N GLN A 8 -3.81 -10.33 -4.38
CA GLN A 8 -5.23 -10.09 -4.60
C GLN A 8 -5.38 -8.64 -5.06
N MET A 9 -5.88 -8.43 -6.27
CA MET A 9 -6.18 -7.12 -6.81
C MET A 9 -7.63 -6.81 -6.44
N CYS A 10 -7.82 -5.82 -5.57
CA CYS A 10 -9.14 -5.31 -5.23
C CYS A 10 -9.39 -4.05 -6.07
N ILE A 11 -10.32 -4.17 -7.00
CA ILE A 11 -10.87 -3.04 -7.73
C ILE A 11 -12.32 -2.93 -7.28
N ARG A 12 -12.79 -1.72 -6.98
CA ARG A 12 -14.16 -1.52 -6.57
C ARG A 12 -15.11 -1.92 -7.70
N ASP A 13 -16.06 -2.79 -7.35
CA ASP A 13 -17.28 -3.13 -8.10
C ASP A 13 -17.07 -3.50 -9.58
N SER A 14 -16.42 -4.65 -9.86
CA SER A 14 -16.51 -5.39 -11.14
C SER A 14 -15.47 -5.16 -12.25
N ALA A 15 -14.35 -4.50 -12.03
CA ALA A 15 -13.28 -4.55 -13.03
C ALA A 15 -12.24 -5.61 -12.62
N GLU A 16 -12.08 -6.65 -13.42
CA GLU A 16 -11.03 -7.64 -13.25
C GLU A 16 -9.80 -7.28 -14.07
N ALA A 17 -8.61 -7.57 -13.54
CA ALA A 17 -7.38 -7.41 -14.30
C ALA A 17 -7.29 -8.50 -15.36
N GLU A 18 -7.18 -8.09 -16.59
CA GLU A 18 -7.01 -8.94 -17.76
C GLU A 18 -5.53 -8.97 -18.18
N ASN A 19 -5.13 -9.97 -18.95
CA ASN A 19 -3.81 -10.06 -19.59
C ASN A 19 -2.62 -9.88 -18.63
N LEU A 20 -2.71 -10.44 -17.41
CA LEU A 20 -1.64 -10.33 -16.42
C LEU A 20 -0.35 -11.01 -16.92
N ASN A 21 0.63 -10.19 -17.27
CA ASN A 21 1.98 -10.64 -17.65
C ASN A 21 2.96 -10.36 -16.50
N ARG A 22 3.64 -11.41 -16.03
CA ARG A 22 4.61 -11.35 -14.93
C ARG A 22 6.04 -11.48 -15.47
N GLY A 23 6.73 -10.35 -15.61
CA GLY A 23 8.14 -10.33 -15.96
C GLY A 23 9.06 -10.39 -14.73
N LYS A 24 10.37 -10.39 -14.97
CA LYS A 24 11.38 -10.36 -13.91
C LYS A 24 11.39 -9.05 -13.12
N LEU A 25 11.23 -7.92 -13.82
CA LEU A 25 11.35 -6.57 -13.26
C LEU A 25 10.01 -5.86 -13.08
N ARG A 26 8.99 -6.26 -13.84
CA ARG A 26 7.67 -5.63 -13.81
C ARG A 26 6.58 -6.65 -14.08
N SER A 27 5.38 -6.36 -13.62
CA SER A 27 4.15 -7.04 -14.05
C SER A 27 3.24 -5.99 -14.69
N THR A 28 2.57 -6.37 -15.77
CA THR A 28 1.60 -5.54 -16.48
C THR A 28 0.26 -6.26 -16.55
N PHE A 29 -0.81 -5.52 -16.58
CA PHE A 29 -2.16 -6.03 -16.76
C PHE A 29 -3.03 -4.96 -17.41
N ASP A 30 -4.09 -5.38 -18.05
CA ASP A 30 -5.10 -4.51 -18.60
C ASP A 30 -6.25 -4.33 -17.61
N LEU A 31 -6.78 -3.13 -17.53
CA LEU A 31 -7.93 -2.80 -16.71
C LEU A 31 -8.95 -2.05 -17.54
N GLN A 32 -10.12 -2.66 -17.75
CA GLN A 32 -11.21 -2.04 -18.49
C GLN A 32 -12.12 -1.25 -17.55
N LEU A 33 -12.15 0.07 -17.68
CA LEU A 33 -13.01 0.97 -16.90
C LEU A 33 -14.39 1.05 -17.55
N LYS A 34 -15.31 0.18 -17.16
CA LYS A 34 -16.64 0.01 -17.81
C LYS A 34 -17.67 1.04 -17.40
N GLN A 35 -17.47 1.71 -16.26
CA GLN A 35 -18.43 2.66 -15.70
C GLN A 35 -17.77 4.03 -15.49
N SER A 36 -18.58 5.09 -15.58
CA SER A 36 -18.12 6.43 -15.19
C SER A 36 -17.95 6.50 -13.68
N GLY A 37 -16.82 7.07 -13.24
CA GLY A 37 -16.49 7.21 -11.82
C GLY A 37 -15.00 7.09 -11.55
N THR A 38 -14.62 7.24 -10.27
CA THR A 38 -13.26 7.10 -9.79
C THR A 38 -13.01 5.69 -9.28
N TYR A 39 -12.03 5.03 -9.87
CA TYR A 39 -11.58 3.69 -9.51
C TYR A 39 -10.39 3.76 -8.58
N ARG A 40 -10.40 2.94 -7.54
CA ARG A 40 -9.26 2.63 -6.70
C ARG A 40 -8.63 1.33 -7.22
N VAL A 41 -7.47 1.43 -7.84
CA VAL A 41 -6.72 0.28 -8.35
C VAL A 41 -5.69 -0.11 -7.31
N ALA A 42 -5.87 -1.26 -6.66
CA ALA A 42 -5.03 -1.66 -5.54
C ALA A 42 -4.45 -3.07 -5.70
N VAL A 43 -3.19 -3.23 -5.31
CA VAL A 43 -2.55 -4.51 -5.07
C VAL A 43 -2.45 -4.72 -3.57
N VAL A 44 -3.18 -5.70 -3.06
CA VAL A 44 -3.19 -6.03 -1.63
C VAL A 44 -2.33 -7.26 -1.38
N ASN A 45 -1.38 -7.14 -0.45
CA ASN A 45 -0.53 -8.21 0.01
C ASN A 45 -0.94 -8.56 1.43
N ASP A 46 -1.61 -9.70 1.60
CA ASP A 46 -2.01 -10.23 2.90
C ASP A 46 -1.28 -11.56 3.11
N GLY A 47 -0.56 -11.68 4.22
CA GLY A 47 0.23 -12.86 4.49
C GLY A 47 0.98 -12.81 5.80
N VAL A 48 1.94 -13.72 5.93
CA VAL A 48 2.84 -13.80 7.08
C VAL A 48 4.28 -13.66 6.62
N PHE A 49 5.07 -13.01 7.45
CA PHE A 49 6.52 -13.01 7.37
C PHE A 49 7.05 -13.80 8.56
N ALA A 50 7.81 -14.86 8.28
CA ALA A 50 8.52 -15.64 9.29
C ALA A 50 10.01 -15.52 9.04
N ARG A 51 10.78 -15.41 10.13
CA ARG A 51 12.23 -15.53 10.14
C ARG A 51 12.65 -16.52 11.22
N TRP A 52 13.69 -17.30 10.93
CA TRP A 52 14.23 -18.29 11.88
C TRP A 52 15.69 -18.56 11.59
N LYS A 53 16.34 -19.28 12.49
CA LYS A 53 17.66 -19.86 12.26
C LYS A 53 17.58 -21.34 11.96
N GLU A 54 18.33 -21.77 10.98
CA GLU A 54 18.52 -23.16 10.57
C GLU A 54 19.99 -23.35 10.21
N ASP A 55 20.66 -24.27 10.89
CA ASP A 55 22.11 -24.53 10.74
C ASP A 55 22.96 -23.24 10.85
N GLY A 56 22.64 -22.39 11.83
CA GLY A 56 23.32 -21.12 12.05
C GLY A 56 23.04 -20.03 10.99
N LYS A 57 22.20 -20.30 9.99
CA LYS A 57 21.88 -19.35 8.92
C LYS A 57 20.49 -18.77 9.10
N ASN A 58 20.37 -17.47 8.83
CA ASN A 58 19.08 -16.80 8.83
C ASN A 58 18.25 -17.24 7.62
N LYS A 59 17.07 -17.77 7.88
CA LYS A 59 16.07 -18.13 6.90
C LYS A 59 14.85 -17.21 7.03
N ARG A 60 14.10 -17.06 5.94
CA ARG A 60 12.90 -16.24 5.89
C ARG A 60 11.86 -16.83 4.97
N TYR A 61 10.63 -16.67 5.35
CA TYR A 61 9.45 -16.99 4.55
C TYR A 61 8.57 -15.75 4.45
N PHE A 62 7.99 -15.51 3.28
CA PHE A 62 6.93 -14.54 3.08
C PHE A 62 5.87 -15.17 2.17
N GLY A 63 4.65 -15.27 2.65
CA GLY A 63 3.57 -15.89 1.92
C GLY A 63 2.30 -16.05 2.74
N LYS A 64 1.43 -16.94 2.29
CA LYS A 64 0.21 -17.27 3.02
C LYS A 64 0.51 -18.15 4.25
N VAL A 65 -0.39 -18.11 5.23
CA VAL A 65 -0.28 -18.89 6.48
C VAL A 65 -0.13 -20.38 6.19
N GLU A 66 -0.89 -20.89 5.23
CA GLU A 66 -0.90 -22.32 4.87
C GLU A 66 0.46 -22.81 4.36
N GLY A 67 1.16 -21.95 3.59
CA GLY A 67 2.50 -22.27 3.09
C GLY A 67 3.60 -22.14 4.14
N MET A 68 3.36 -21.44 5.23
CA MET A 68 4.34 -21.27 6.30
C MET A 68 4.61 -22.60 7.01
N ALA A 69 3.59 -23.40 7.27
CA ALA A 69 3.75 -24.70 7.92
C ALA A 69 4.60 -25.70 7.13
N GLN A 70 4.66 -25.53 5.80
CA GLN A 70 5.51 -26.35 4.92
C GLN A 70 6.93 -25.80 4.79
N ALA A 71 7.10 -24.48 4.93
CA ALA A 71 8.36 -23.79 4.71
C ALA A 71 9.22 -23.69 5.97
N VAL A 72 8.60 -23.64 7.15
CA VAL A 72 9.27 -23.48 8.45
C VAL A 72 9.40 -24.85 9.12
N PRO A 73 10.63 -25.35 9.34
CA PRO A 73 10.82 -26.63 10.01
C PRO A 73 10.29 -26.61 11.46
N ALA A 74 9.84 -27.76 11.95
CA ALA A 74 9.34 -27.89 13.33
C ALA A 74 10.40 -27.57 14.40
N ASN A 75 11.68 -27.75 14.07
CA ASN A 75 12.85 -27.46 14.91
C ASN A 75 13.46 -26.09 14.63
N ALA A 76 12.78 -25.19 13.93
CA ALA A 76 13.25 -23.84 13.63
C ALA A 76 13.61 -23.09 14.92
N GLN A 77 14.85 -22.63 15.01
CA GLN A 77 15.34 -21.88 16.16
C GLN A 77 15.03 -20.37 15.98
N GLU A 78 14.78 -19.67 17.08
CA GLU A 78 14.51 -18.24 17.09
C GLU A 78 13.40 -17.84 16.11
N LEU A 79 12.34 -18.63 16.00
CA LEU A 79 11.24 -18.36 15.09
C LEU A 79 10.46 -17.11 15.51
N GLU A 80 10.44 -16.13 14.63
CA GLU A 80 9.58 -14.96 14.74
C GLU A 80 8.61 -14.88 13.57
N VAL A 81 7.33 -14.75 13.89
CA VAL A 81 6.26 -14.61 12.91
C VAL A 81 5.57 -13.27 13.08
N SER A 82 5.37 -12.56 11.99
CA SER A 82 4.55 -11.35 11.93
C SER A 82 3.51 -11.47 10.82
N GLN A 83 2.32 -10.97 11.08
CA GLN A 83 1.30 -10.79 10.04
C GLN A 83 1.64 -9.55 9.23
N SER A 84 1.47 -9.60 7.90
CA SER A 84 1.74 -8.48 7.00
C SER A 84 0.49 -8.14 6.20
N LEU A 85 0.06 -6.89 6.28
CA LEU A 85 -1.02 -6.33 5.46
C LEU A 85 -0.45 -5.12 4.71
N GLY A 86 -0.21 -5.28 3.42
CA GLY A 86 0.31 -4.23 2.56
C GLY A 86 -0.70 -3.83 1.49
N ARG A 87 -0.80 -2.55 1.21
CA ARG A 87 -1.62 -1.99 0.14
C ARG A 87 -0.77 -1.06 -0.72
N ILE A 88 -0.80 -1.29 -2.03
CA ILE A 88 -0.21 -0.41 -3.03
C ILE A 88 -1.35 -0.01 -3.96
N GLU A 89 -1.59 1.30 -4.12
CA GLU A 89 -2.75 1.75 -4.92
C GLU A 89 -2.49 3.00 -5.73
N THR A 90 -3.35 3.20 -6.71
CA THR A 90 -3.50 4.44 -7.47
C THR A 90 -4.97 4.67 -7.78
N PHE A 91 -5.29 5.88 -8.24
CA PHE A 91 -6.65 6.29 -8.54
C PHE A 91 -6.75 6.71 -10.00
N VAL A 92 -7.82 6.26 -10.66
CA VAL A 92 -8.09 6.57 -12.06
C VAL A 92 -9.56 6.94 -12.21
N THR A 93 -9.85 8.04 -12.88
CA THR A 93 -11.22 8.47 -13.14
C THR A 93 -11.56 8.28 -14.63
N ALA A 94 -12.67 7.60 -14.87
CA ALA A 94 -13.30 7.53 -16.19
C ALA A 94 -14.56 8.39 -16.18
N GLY A 95 -14.63 9.39 -17.04
CA GLY A 95 -15.76 10.30 -17.10
C GLY A 95 -15.91 11.19 -15.87
N LYS A 96 -17.06 11.14 -15.18
CA LYS A 96 -17.35 12.03 -14.04
C LYS A 96 -16.73 11.50 -12.74
N PRO A 97 -15.96 12.32 -12.01
CA PRO A 97 -15.39 11.90 -10.71
C PRO A 97 -16.45 11.49 -9.68
N THR A 98 -16.10 10.51 -8.86
CA THR A 98 -16.94 10.06 -7.73
C THR A 98 -16.12 9.93 -6.47
N THR A 99 -16.77 10.01 -5.30
CA THR A 99 -16.12 9.85 -4.00
C THR A 99 -15.50 8.46 -3.85
N VAL A 100 -14.25 8.41 -3.41
CA VAL A 100 -13.54 7.17 -3.09
C VAL A 100 -13.82 6.78 -1.64
N LYS A 101 -14.53 5.67 -1.43
CA LYS A 101 -14.86 5.19 -0.07
C LYS A 101 -13.74 4.33 0.51
N PRO A 102 -13.50 4.39 1.84
CA PRO A 102 -12.61 3.46 2.53
C PRO A 102 -13.05 2.00 2.37
N VAL A 103 -12.09 1.09 2.42
CA VAL A 103 -12.31 -0.37 2.42
C VAL A 103 -12.52 -0.90 3.83
N GLY A 104 -11.93 -0.26 4.83
CA GLY A 104 -12.07 -0.60 6.24
C GLY A 104 -11.17 -1.74 6.70
N ARG A 105 -10.08 -2.04 5.99
CA ARG A 105 -9.14 -3.11 6.35
C ARG A 105 -7.70 -2.71 6.13
N GLY A 106 -6.88 -2.91 7.15
CA GLY A 106 -5.46 -2.58 7.12
C GLY A 106 -5.21 -1.08 7.14
N LEU A 107 -4.05 -0.67 6.66
CA LEU A 107 -3.69 0.74 6.51
C LEU A 107 -4.13 1.21 5.12
N GLU A 108 -4.91 2.29 5.06
CA GLU A 108 -5.45 2.85 3.82
C GLU A 108 -5.51 4.37 3.84
N LEU A 109 -5.50 4.96 2.66
CA LEU A 109 -5.70 6.39 2.46
C LEU A 109 -7.14 6.67 2.05
N ALA A 110 -7.80 7.56 2.76
CA ALA A 110 -9.10 8.12 2.42
C ALA A 110 -8.89 9.56 1.91
N PRO A 111 -9.11 9.83 0.62
CA PRO A 111 -8.95 11.16 0.09
C PRO A 111 -10.02 12.11 0.63
N VAL A 112 -9.62 13.27 1.19
CA VAL A 112 -10.49 14.41 1.48
C VAL A 112 -10.55 15.31 0.25
N THR A 113 -9.38 15.72 -0.24
CA THR A 113 -9.24 16.27 -1.60
C THR A 113 -9.29 15.11 -2.59
N HIS A 114 -10.03 15.26 -3.68
CA HIS A 114 -10.16 14.19 -4.69
C HIS A 114 -8.80 13.85 -5.30
N PRO A 115 -8.40 12.57 -5.44
CA PRO A 115 -7.03 12.20 -5.83
C PRO A 115 -6.69 12.50 -7.30
N ASN A 116 -7.68 12.86 -8.12
CA ASN A 116 -7.47 13.37 -9.48
C ASN A 116 -7.76 14.88 -9.61
N ASP A 117 -7.76 15.60 -8.49
CA ASP A 117 -7.98 17.05 -8.42
C ASP A 117 -6.85 17.69 -7.58
N LEU A 118 -5.62 17.45 -8.03
CA LEU A 118 -4.40 17.89 -7.36
C LEU A 118 -3.62 18.79 -8.30
N PHE A 119 -3.38 20.05 -7.87
CA PHE A 119 -2.69 21.06 -8.67
C PHE A 119 -1.50 21.67 -7.95
N THR A 120 -0.49 22.02 -8.74
CA THR A 120 0.70 22.73 -8.25
C THR A 120 0.31 24.05 -7.58
N GLY A 121 0.91 24.29 -6.40
CA GLY A 121 0.64 25.47 -5.59
C GLY A 121 -0.54 25.33 -4.64
N GLU A 122 -1.42 24.37 -4.84
CA GLU A 122 -2.57 24.08 -3.98
C GLU A 122 -2.22 23.11 -2.85
N GLU A 123 -3.02 23.15 -1.79
CA GLU A 123 -2.95 22.21 -0.67
C GLU A 123 -3.98 21.11 -0.85
N ALA A 124 -3.56 19.86 -0.70
CA ALA A 124 -4.45 18.71 -0.67
C ALA A 124 -4.45 18.05 0.71
N THR A 125 -5.61 17.63 1.16
CA THR A 125 -5.81 16.93 2.43
C THR A 125 -6.22 15.49 2.20
N PHE A 126 -5.58 14.59 2.94
CA PHE A 126 -5.87 13.16 2.99
C PHE A 126 -6.02 12.69 4.43
N GLN A 127 -6.61 11.53 4.60
CA GLN A 127 -6.75 10.88 5.90
C GLN A 127 -6.18 9.47 5.85
N MET A 128 -5.34 9.11 6.81
CA MET A 128 -4.91 7.72 7.00
C MET A 128 -5.85 7.02 7.97
N LEU A 129 -6.25 5.81 7.60
CA LEU A 129 -7.12 4.97 8.41
C LEU A 129 -6.46 3.62 8.67
N VAL A 130 -6.67 3.08 9.87
CA VAL A 130 -6.33 1.70 10.24
C VAL A 130 -7.61 0.97 10.59
N ASP A 131 -7.95 -0.05 9.81
CA ASP A 131 -9.19 -0.81 9.97
C ASP A 131 -10.44 0.09 10.05
N GLY A 132 -10.48 1.12 9.17
CA GLY A 132 -11.56 2.09 9.07
C GLY A 132 -11.60 3.16 10.18
N LYS A 133 -10.62 3.20 11.09
CA LYS A 133 -10.51 4.22 12.15
C LYS A 133 -9.35 5.17 11.88
N PRO A 134 -9.43 6.45 12.27
CA PRO A 134 -8.33 7.40 12.14
C PRO A 134 -7.01 6.87 12.70
N ALA A 135 -5.94 6.99 11.91
CA ALA A 135 -4.58 6.67 12.33
C ALA A 135 -3.88 7.97 12.76
N ALA A 136 -4.01 8.34 14.04
CA ALA A 136 -3.38 9.52 14.60
C ALA A 136 -1.86 9.33 14.77
N GLU A 137 -1.10 10.44 14.72
CA GLU A 137 0.33 10.48 14.97
C GLU A 137 1.17 9.56 14.04
N LEU A 138 0.62 9.19 12.88
CA LEU A 138 1.29 8.34 11.92
C LEU A 138 2.24 9.16 11.04
N GLU A 139 3.46 8.69 10.88
CA GLU A 139 4.40 9.29 9.92
C GLU A 139 3.98 8.95 8.49
N VAL A 140 3.95 9.97 7.64
CA VAL A 140 3.65 9.88 6.21
C VAL A 140 4.76 10.53 5.42
N ASN A 141 5.34 9.80 4.49
CA ASN A 141 6.36 10.30 3.59
C ASN A 141 5.75 10.55 2.21
N VAL A 142 5.98 11.74 1.65
CA VAL A 142 5.57 12.10 0.30
C VAL A 142 6.81 12.36 -0.53
N VAL A 143 7.00 11.60 -1.59
CA VAL A 143 8.21 11.64 -2.42
C VAL A 143 7.85 11.99 -3.86
N PRO A 144 8.36 13.10 -4.42
CA PRO A 144 8.16 13.43 -5.82
C PRO A 144 8.84 12.40 -6.74
N GLY A 145 8.20 12.06 -7.84
CA GLY A 145 8.75 11.20 -8.88
C GLY A 145 10.01 11.76 -9.54
N GLY A 146 10.58 11.06 -10.50
CA GLY A 146 11.77 11.52 -11.23
C GLY A 146 13.07 11.50 -10.42
N SER A 147 13.18 10.67 -9.38
CA SER A 147 14.38 10.55 -8.52
C SER A 147 15.67 10.25 -9.27
N ARG A 148 15.58 9.60 -10.44
CA ARG A 148 16.73 9.32 -11.32
C ARG A 148 17.48 10.59 -11.77
N TYR A 149 16.79 11.72 -11.83
CA TYR A 149 17.31 12.98 -12.36
C TYR A 149 17.63 14.00 -11.27
N ARG A 150 17.71 13.56 -10.00
CA ARG A 150 17.94 14.41 -8.85
C ARG A 150 18.99 13.83 -7.92
N ASP A 151 19.82 14.69 -7.34
CA ASP A 151 20.83 14.29 -6.34
C ASP A 151 20.20 13.99 -4.97
N LYS A 152 19.03 14.57 -4.71
CA LYS A 152 18.28 14.38 -3.45
C LYS A 152 16.91 13.77 -3.71
N VAL A 153 16.44 12.91 -2.83
CA VAL A 153 15.11 12.29 -2.93
C VAL A 153 13.99 13.32 -2.88
N GLY A 154 14.18 14.40 -2.10
CA GLY A 154 13.19 15.48 -1.96
C GLY A 154 11.96 15.02 -1.17
N GLU A 155 12.15 14.15 -0.21
CA GLU A 155 11.13 13.62 0.68
C GLU A 155 10.51 14.71 1.55
N ILE A 156 9.19 14.71 1.64
CA ILE A 156 8.40 15.55 2.54
C ILE A 156 7.89 14.62 3.65
N LYS A 157 8.34 14.87 4.89
CA LYS A 157 7.90 14.11 6.07
C LYS A 157 6.76 14.84 6.75
N LEU A 158 5.66 14.16 6.91
CA LEU A 158 4.44 14.66 7.51
C LEU A 158 4.01 13.73 8.63
N LYS A 159 3.10 14.20 9.45
CA LYS A 159 2.49 13.43 10.53
C LYS A 159 1.00 13.69 10.56
N THR A 160 0.21 12.65 10.74
CA THR A 160 -1.23 12.79 10.83
C THR A 160 -1.64 13.42 12.15
N ASP A 161 -2.71 14.21 12.14
CA ASP A 161 -3.34 14.78 13.32
C ASP A 161 -4.17 13.73 14.09
N LYS A 162 -4.90 14.18 15.14
CA LYS A 162 -5.79 13.33 15.94
C LYS A 162 -6.90 12.64 15.15
N ASP A 163 -7.28 13.23 14.03
CA ASP A 163 -8.32 12.71 13.13
C ASP A 163 -7.71 11.87 11.99
N GLY A 164 -6.41 11.58 12.06
CA GLY A 164 -5.66 10.84 11.04
C GLY A 164 -5.40 11.65 9.75
N LYS A 165 -5.63 12.96 9.75
CA LYS A 165 -5.48 13.82 8.57
C LYS A 165 -4.08 14.39 8.46
N PHE A 166 -3.65 14.59 7.22
CA PHE A 166 -2.45 15.33 6.87
C PHE A 166 -2.70 16.14 5.60
N SER A 167 -2.00 17.25 5.46
CA SER A 167 -2.06 18.10 4.27
C SER A 167 -0.70 18.23 3.64
N VAL A 168 -0.66 18.33 2.32
CA VAL A 168 0.55 18.53 1.53
C VAL A 168 0.31 19.59 0.48
N LYS A 169 1.25 20.57 0.39
CA LYS A 169 1.27 21.55 -0.67
C LYS A 169 2.22 21.10 -1.78
N TRP A 170 1.72 21.04 -3.00
CA TRP A 170 2.46 20.51 -4.13
C TRP A 170 3.38 21.59 -4.72
N ALA A 171 4.69 21.31 -4.72
CA ALA A 171 5.68 22.28 -5.22
C ALA A 171 5.86 22.21 -6.74
N GLN A 172 5.62 21.07 -7.36
CA GLN A 172 5.84 20.82 -8.79
C GLN A 172 4.78 19.83 -9.32
N PRO A 173 4.47 19.89 -10.62
CA PRO A 173 3.61 18.87 -11.24
C PRO A 173 4.36 17.55 -11.40
N GLY A 174 3.60 16.45 -11.56
CA GLY A 174 4.13 15.12 -11.83
C GLY A 174 3.62 14.05 -10.84
N LEU A 175 4.24 12.89 -10.91
CA LEU A 175 3.87 11.77 -10.03
C LEU A 175 4.48 11.93 -8.65
N TYR A 176 3.70 11.60 -7.63
CA TYR A 176 4.14 11.55 -6.23
C TYR A 176 3.82 10.19 -5.63
N TRP A 177 4.75 9.71 -4.82
CA TRP A 177 4.61 8.53 -3.99
C TRP A 177 4.27 8.95 -2.56
N ILE A 178 3.22 8.39 -2.01
CA ILE A 178 2.78 8.60 -0.63
C ILE A 178 2.93 7.28 0.09
N GLU A 179 3.70 7.22 1.16
CA GLU A 179 3.88 6.00 1.93
C GLU A 179 3.70 6.23 3.42
N ALA A 180 3.18 5.20 4.07
CA ALA A 180 3.06 5.13 5.52
C ALA A 180 3.18 3.69 5.99
N GLY A 181 3.62 3.50 7.23
CA GLY A 181 3.73 2.18 7.81
C GLY A 181 3.63 2.21 9.32
N MET A 182 3.08 1.14 9.90
CA MET A 182 3.00 0.97 11.34
C MET A 182 2.98 -0.50 11.74
N GLU A 183 3.19 -0.75 13.03
CA GLU A 183 3.03 -2.07 13.63
C GLU A 183 2.04 -1.99 14.79
N ASP A 184 1.25 -3.05 14.97
CA ASP A 184 0.39 -3.21 16.15
C ASP A 184 0.31 -4.68 16.59
N ALA A 185 -0.40 -4.93 17.68
CA ALA A 185 -0.61 -6.27 18.23
C ALA A 185 -1.94 -6.92 17.79
N LYS A 186 -2.70 -6.31 16.86
CA LYS A 186 -4.01 -6.80 16.41
C LYS A 186 -3.86 -7.90 15.36
N VAL A 187 -3.25 -9.00 15.74
CA VAL A 187 -3.05 -10.16 14.87
C VAL A 187 -4.31 -11.00 14.74
N THR A 188 -4.54 -11.56 13.55
CA THR A 188 -5.56 -12.59 13.29
C THR A 188 -4.95 -13.95 13.00
N VAL A 189 -3.62 -14.01 12.87
CA VAL A 189 -2.85 -15.25 12.68
C VAL A 189 -2.29 -15.67 14.04
N PRO A 190 -2.67 -16.83 14.59
CA PRO A 190 -2.30 -17.23 15.96
C PRO A 190 -0.79 -17.31 16.22
N GLN A 191 0.01 -17.63 15.18
CA GLN A 191 1.46 -17.73 15.28
C GLN A 191 2.17 -16.37 15.25
N ALA A 192 1.48 -15.31 14.82
CA ALA A 192 2.07 -13.98 14.72
C ALA A 192 2.06 -13.25 16.07
N LYS A 193 3.15 -12.59 16.41
CA LYS A 193 3.26 -11.76 17.61
C LYS A 193 2.86 -10.30 17.36
N LYS A 194 2.96 -9.85 16.10
CA LYS A 194 2.66 -8.49 15.69
C LYS A 194 2.14 -8.44 14.26
N ARG A 195 1.43 -7.37 13.96
CA ARG A 195 0.92 -7.06 12.63
C ARG A 195 1.69 -5.87 12.07
N ARG A 196 2.21 -6.01 10.86
CA ARG A 196 2.85 -4.96 10.09
C ARG A 196 1.90 -4.47 9.02
N LEU A 197 1.63 -3.19 9.02
CA LEU A 197 0.76 -2.52 8.09
C LEU A 197 1.59 -1.59 7.22
N SER A 198 1.40 -1.63 5.92
CA SER A 198 2.06 -0.72 4.98
C SER A 198 1.10 -0.22 3.92
N TYR A 199 1.26 1.03 3.58
CA TYR A 199 0.53 1.72 2.52
C TYR A 199 1.52 2.37 1.57
N ALA A 200 1.24 2.29 0.27
CA ALA A 200 1.91 3.05 -0.76
C ALA A 200 0.88 3.48 -1.81
N GLY A 201 0.75 4.77 -2.03
CA GLY A 201 -0.12 5.36 -3.03
C GLY A 201 0.66 6.12 -4.09
N THR A 202 0.21 6.11 -5.34
CA THR A 202 0.72 6.99 -6.38
C THR A 202 -0.39 7.92 -6.82
N VAL A 203 -0.10 9.22 -6.82
CA VAL A 203 -0.99 10.28 -7.30
C VAL A 203 -0.26 11.13 -8.32
N GLU A 204 -1.01 11.80 -9.19
CA GLU A 204 -0.50 12.74 -10.17
C GLU A 204 -0.98 14.15 -9.83
N VAL A 205 -0.03 15.08 -9.80
CA VAL A 205 -0.26 16.52 -9.59
C VAL A 205 -0.16 17.23 -10.93
N LEU A 206 -1.18 17.98 -11.27
CA LEU A 206 -1.30 18.69 -12.54
C LEU A 206 -0.80 20.12 -12.39
N GLN A 207 -0.51 20.75 -13.53
CA GLN A 207 -0.31 22.19 -13.60
C GLN A 207 -1.66 22.86 -13.81
N PRO A 208 -1.98 23.98 -13.12
CA PRO A 208 -3.22 24.73 -13.31
C PRO A 208 -3.44 25.22 -14.75
#